data_43cbef36dc1693442e984e33773b4309
#
_entry.id   43cbef36dc1693442e984e33773b4309
#
_cell.length_a   1.000
_cell.length_b   1.000
_cell.length_c   1.000
_cell.angle_alpha   90.00
_cell.angle_beta   90.00
_cell.angle_gamma   90.00
#
_symmetry.space_group_name_H-M   'P 1'
#
loop_
_entity.id
_entity.type
_entity.pdbx_description
1 polymer ?
#
loop_
_entity_poly.entity_id
_entity_poly.type
_entity_poly.pdbx_seq_one_letter_code
_entity_poly.pdbx_strand_id
1 'polypeptide(L)'
;MTFDIVTIFPAMIEAGLAEGVVGRARTRGVLDIAVHDLRAFTTDRHHVVDDVPFGGGPGMVMKPEPFHEAVEAIRARRGAAGLVVMTSPAGRRFDQAAAERMARLHGVTWLCGRYEGVDERVVEAVGAEEWS
;
A
#
# COMPACT_ATOMS: atom_id res chain seq x y z
N MET A 1 9.32 -8.34 -12.00
CA MET A 1 8.25 -8.23 -10.98
C MET A 1 8.08 -6.77 -10.60
N THR A 2 6.86 -6.31 -10.48
CA THR A 2 6.54 -4.94 -10.11
C THR A 2 6.02 -4.86 -8.68
N PHE A 3 6.41 -3.81 -7.96
CA PHE A 3 5.85 -3.47 -6.66
C PHE A 3 5.42 -2.01 -6.66
N ASP A 4 4.20 -1.77 -6.22
CA ASP A 4 3.72 -0.43 -5.93
C ASP A 4 3.44 -0.35 -4.42
N ILE A 5 3.96 0.67 -3.75
CA ILE A 5 3.83 0.83 -2.30
C ILE A 5 3.18 2.18 -2.04
N VAL A 6 1.99 2.16 -1.47
CA VAL A 6 1.22 3.36 -1.14
C VAL A 6 1.37 3.65 0.35
N THR A 7 1.88 4.82 0.70
CA THR A 7 2.22 5.18 2.09
C THR A 7 2.13 6.69 2.30
N ILE A 8 1.94 7.12 3.55
CA ILE A 8 2.09 8.55 3.92
C ILE A 8 3.54 8.93 4.27
N PHE A 9 4.47 7.96 4.21
CA PHE A 9 5.90 8.18 4.48
C PHE A 9 6.78 7.68 3.33
N PRO A 10 6.65 8.25 2.13
CA PRO A 10 7.37 7.74 0.96
C PRO A 10 8.90 7.79 1.11
N ALA A 11 9.44 8.84 1.71
CA ALA A 11 10.89 8.96 1.90
C ALA A 11 11.47 7.87 2.79
N MET A 12 10.76 7.47 3.84
CA MET A 12 11.18 6.38 4.73
C MET A 12 11.24 5.04 3.99
N ILE A 13 10.24 4.75 3.19
CA ILE A 13 10.19 3.51 2.38
C ILE A 13 11.29 3.53 1.31
N GLU A 14 11.45 4.63 0.58
CA GLU A 14 12.50 4.74 -0.45
C GLU A 14 13.90 4.54 0.12
N ALA A 15 14.20 5.11 1.29
CA ALA A 15 15.49 4.93 1.95
C ALA A 15 15.78 3.46 2.27
N GLY A 16 14.78 2.72 2.76
CA GLY A 16 14.92 1.29 3.06
C GLY A 16 15.09 0.42 1.81
N LEU A 17 14.55 0.84 0.68
CA LEU A 17 14.60 0.09 -0.58
C LEU A 17 15.84 0.43 -1.45
N ALA A 18 16.62 1.43 -1.06
CA ALA A 18 17.81 1.87 -1.83
C ALA A 18 19.04 0.99 -1.57
N GLU A 19 19.06 0.25 -0.48
CA GLU A 19 20.22 -0.48 0.00
C GLU A 19 20.07 -2.01 -0.11
N GLY A 20 21.19 -2.69 0.06
CA GLY A 20 21.24 -4.14 0.19
C GLY A 20 20.83 -4.90 -1.07
N VAL A 21 20.23 -6.08 -0.86
CA VAL A 21 19.80 -6.98 -1.95
C VAL A 21 18.69 -6.34 -2.79
N VAL A 22 17.74 -5.67 -2.15
CA VAL A 22 16.62 -5.01 -2.83
C VAL A 22 17.13 -3.86 -3.70
N GLY A 23 18.00 -3.01 -3.17
CA GLY A 23 18.59 -1.91 -3.93
C GLY A 23 19.35 -2.38 -5.17
N ARG A 24 20.13 -3.46 -5.05
CA ARG A 24 20.80 -4.09 -6.19
C ARG A 24 19.85 -4.66 -7.24
N ALA A 25 18.77 -5.31 -6.79
CA ALA A 25 17.76 -5.85 -7.69
C ALA A 25 17.02 -4.75 -8.48
N ARG A 26 16.72 -3.62 -7.82
CA ARG A 26 16.17 -2.43 -8.50
C ARG A 26 17.14 -1.89 -9.56
N THR A 27 18.40 -1.70 -9.20
CA THR A 27 19.42 -1.17 -10.12
C THR A 27 19.61 -2.07 -11.34
N ARG A 28 19.51 -3.37 -11.17
CA ARG A 28 19.61 -4.37 -12.25
C ARG A 28 18.33 -4.54 -13.07
N GLY A 29 17.24 -3.87 -12.70
CA GLY A 29 15.95 -3.99 -13.38
C GLY A 29 15.19 -5.31 -13.10
N VAL A 30 15.62 -6.09 -12.12
CA VAL A 30 14.92 -7.32 -11.69
C VAL A 30 13.63 -6.96 -10.95
N LEU A 31 13.66 -5.90 -10.16
CA LEU A 31 12.51 -5.34 -9.47
C LEU A 31 12.22 -3.93 -9.97
N ASP A 32 10.99 -3.70 -10.37
CA ASP A 32 10.46 -2.36 -10.66
C ASP A 32 9.58 -1.95 -9.48
N ILE A 33 10.11 -1.08 -8.62
CA ILE A 33 9.43 -0.63 -7.40
C ILE A 33 9.10 0.86 -7.53
N ALA A 34 7.83 1.20 -7.36
CA ALA A 34 7.36 2.57 -7.28
C ALA A 34 6.73 2.83 -5.89
N VAL A 35 7.15 3.90 -5.24
CA VAL A 35 6.58 4.35 -3.97
C VAL A 35 5.69 5.54 -4.23
N HIS A 36 4.46 5.49 -3.75
CA HIS A 36 3.43 6.50 -3.96
C HIS A 36 3.09 7.17 -2.64
N ASP A 37 3.10 8.49 -2.64
CA ASP A 37 2.60 9.28 -1.51
C ASP A 37 1.06 9.27 -1.55
N LEU A 38 0.43 8.68 -0.51
CA LEU A 38 -1.02 8.64 -0.40
C LEU A 38 -1.65 10.03 -0.43
N ARG A 39 -0.95 11.05 0.09
CA ARG A 39 -1.44 12.43 0.09
C ARG A 39 -1.58 13.03 -1.30
N ALA A 40 -0.89 12.50 -2.30
CA ALA A 40 -1.05 12.90 -3.70
C ALA A 40 -2.40 12.50 -4.30
N PHE A 41 -3.15 11.61 -3.64
CA PHE A 41 -4.45 11.11 -4.08
C PHE A 41 -5.62 11.73 -3.29
N THR A 42 -5.38 12.83 -2.62
CA THR A 42 -6.41 13.63 -1.95
C THR A 42 -6.83 14.79 -2.83
N THR A 43 -8.08 15.23 -2.68
CA THR A 43 -8.66 16.32 -3.48
C THR A 43 -8.73 17.64 -2.72
N ASP A 44 -8.55 17.61 -1.40
CA ASP A 44 -8.60 18.79 -0.54
C ASP A 44 -7.25 19.51 -0.45
N ARG A 45 -7.30 20.80 -0.08
CA ARG A 45 -6.14 21.69 0.03
C ARG A 45 -5.08 21.19 1.04
N HIS A 46 -5.54 20.55 2.12
CA HIS A 46 -4.68 20.12 3.22
C HIS A 46 -4.18 18.67 3.08
N HIS A 47 -4.55 17.98 2.02
CA HIS A 47 -4.19 16.58 1.76
C HIS A 47 -4.54 15.66 2.94
N VAL A 48 -5.77 15.77 3.45
CA VAL A 48 -6.26 15.00 4.59
C VAL A 48 -6.51 13.55 4.19
N VAL A 49 -5.83 12.63 4.87
CA VAL A 49 -5.91 11.18 4.63
C VAL A 49 -6.60 10.41 5.75
N ASP A 50 -7.00 11.11 6.82
CA ASP A 50 -7.57 10.52 8.03
C ASP A 50 -8.88 11.18 8.44
N ASP A 51 -9.67 10.48 9.24
CA ASP A 51 -10.95 10.93 9.76
C ASP A 51 -11.18 10.36 11.15
N VAL A 52 -12.20 10.85 11.85
CA VAL A 52 -12.60 10.32 13.15
C VAL A 52 -13.15 8.90 13.03
N PRO A 53 -12.93 8.02 14.04
CA PRO A 53 -13.49 6.69 14.01
C PRO A 53 -15.02 6.70 14.02
N PHE A 54 -15.65 5.72 13.36
CA PHE A 54 -17.09 5.50 13.47
C PHE A 54 -17.49 5.23 14.93
N GLY A 55 -18.57 5.88 15.37
CA GLY A 55 -19.06 5.75 16.75
C GLY A 55 -18.27 6.55 17.78
N GLY A 56 -17.32 7.36 17.35
CA GLY A 56 -16.43 8.13 18.22
C GLY A 56 -15.30 7.29 18.83
N GLY A 57 -14.58 7.87 19.75
CA GLY A 57 -13.43 7.24 20.38
C GLY A 57 -12.14 8.00 20.08
N PRO A 58 -11.03 7.64 20.76
CA PRO A 58 -9.74 8.28 20.54
C PRO A 58 -9.08 7.84 19.23
N GLY A 59 -8.21 8.69 18.73
CA GLY A 59 -7.42 8.40 17.53
C GLY A 59 -8.12 8.76 16.23
N MET A 60 -7.50 8.38 15.13
CA MET A 60 -7.95 8.64 13.76
C MET A 60 -7.88 7.36 12.95
N VAL A 61 -8.70 7.27 11.92
CA VAL A 61 -8.66 6.19 10.93
C VAL A 61 -8.38 6.76 9.55
N MET A 62 -7.70 5.99 8.70
CA MET A 62 -7.40 6.41 7.35
C MET A 62 -8.64 6.30 6.45
N LYS A 63 -8.87 7.33 5.66
CA LYS A 63 -10.01 7.46 4.74
C LYS A 63 -9.87 6.47 3.57
N PRO A 64 -10.99 5.93 3.06
CA PRO A 64 -10.96 5.00 1.93
C PRO A 64 -10.65 5.67 0.59
N GLU A 65 -11.10 6.90 0.35
CA GLU A 65 -11.01 7.54 -0.95
C GLU A 65 -9.59 7.66 -1.50
N PRO A 66 -8.57 8.12 -0.72
CA PRO A 66 -7.22 8.21 -1.24
C PRO A 66 -6.63 6.85 -1.64
N PHE A 67 -6.92 5.79 -0.91
CA PHE A 67 -6.46 4.45 -1.26
C PHE A 67 -7.10 3.95 -2.56
N HIS A 68 -8.40 4.15 -2.71
CA HIS A 68 -9.10 3.80 -3.94
C HIS A 68 -8.50 4.51 -5.14
N GLU A 69 -8.31 5.82 -5.06
CA GLU A 69 -7.70 6.63 -6.13
C GLU A 69 -6.27 6.18 -6.44
N ALA A 70 -5.48 5.85 -5.43
CA ALA A 70 -4.13 5.34 -5.62
C ALA A 70 -4.13 4.01 -6.39
N VAL A 71 -4.98 3.07 -6.01
CA VAL A 71 -5.09 1.78 -6.70
C VAL A 71 -5.56 1.94 -8.14
N GLU A 72 -6.53 2.82 -8.40
CA GLU A 72 -6.99 3.10 -9.76
C GLU A 72 -5.89 3.74 -10.62
N ALA A 73 -5.10 4.66 -10.06
CA ALA A 73 -3.95 5.25 -10.75
C ALA A 73 -2.88 4.20 -11.09
N ILE A 74 -2.62 3.26 -10.18
CA ILE A 74 -1.68 2.15 -10.42
C ILE A 74 -2.21 1.23 -11.52
N ARG A 75 -3.49 0.89 -11.49
CA ARG A 75 -4.14 0.09 -12.56
C ARG A 75 -4.02 0.77 -13.91
N ALA A 76 -4.27 2.06 -13.99
CA ALA A 76 -4.16 2.83 -15.22
C ALA A 76 -2.71 2.85 -15.76
N ARG A 77 -1.73 3.03 -14.88
CA ARG A 77 -0.31 3.10 -15.25
C ARG A 77 0.28 1.74 -15.64
N ARG A 78 -0.08 0.69 -14.93
CA ARG A 78 0.50 -0.65 -15.10
C ARG A 78 -0.34 -1.60 -15.97
N GLY A 79 -1.59 -1.23 -16.27
CA GLY A 79 -2.58 -2.13 -16.85
C GLY A 79 -3.32 -2.99 -15.82
N ALA A 80 -2.69 -3.25 -14.67
CA ALA A 80 -3.28 -3.94 -13.54
C ALA A 80 -2.55 -3.55 -12.24
N ALA A 81 -3.22 -3.62 -11.09
CA ALA A 81 -2.59 -3.39 -9.79
C ALA A 81 -1.88 -4.65 -9.25
N GLY A 82 -2.06 -5.79 -9.92
CA GLY A 82 -1.61 -7.07 -9.40
C GLY A 82 -2.41 -7.50 -8.16
N LEU A 83 -1.78 -8.27 -7.28
CA LEU A 83 -2.35 -8.56 -5.97
C LEU A 83 -2.30 -7.29 -5.12
N VAL A 84 -3.45 -6.83 -4.64
CA VAL A 84 -3.53 -5.71 -3.70
C VAL A 84 -3.50 -6.25 -2.28
N VAL A 85 -2.59 -5.73 -1.47
CA VAL A 85 -2.37 -6.14 -0.08
C VAL A 85 -2.52 -4.94 0.84
N MET A 86 -3.34 -5.08 1.86
CA MET A 86 -3.42 -4.13 2.97
C MET A 86 -2.63 -4.66 4.15
N THR A 87 -1.68 -3.88 4.66
CA THR A 87 -1.02 -4.20 5.92
C THR A 87 -1.97 -3.93 7.09
N SER A 88 -2.25 -4.96 7.88
CA SER A 88 -3.28 -4.89 8.93
C SER A 88 -2.93 -5.83 10.08
N PRO A 89 -3.06 -5.38 11.35
CA PRO A 89 -2.86 -6.27 12.51
C PRO A 89 -3.86 -7.44 12.56
N ALA A 90 -5.03 -7.27 11.92
CA ALA A 90 -6.06 -8.31 11.81
C ALA A 90 -5.82 -9.28 10.65
N GLY A 91 -4.82 -9.01 9.80
CA GLY A 91 -4.52 -9.79 8.63
C GLY A 91 -3.92 -11.15 8.93
N ARG A 92 -3.85 -12.00 7.91
CA ARG A 92 -3.13 -13.26 7.97
C ARG A 92 -1.64 -13.01 8.20
N ARG A 93 -1.01 -13.86 8.97
CA ARG A 93 0.43 -13.75 9.22
C ARG A 93 1.21 -13.90 7.91
N PHE A 94 2.11 -12.95 7.66
CA PHE A 94 3.04 -13.03 6.55
C PHE A 94 4.20 -13.97 6.93
N ASP A 95 4.31 -15.07 6.20
CA ASP A 95 5.31 -16.09 6.41
C ASP A 95 6.07 -16.42 5.11
N GLN A 96 6.99 -17.38 5.17
CA GLN A 96 7.77 -17.78 4.01
C GLN A 96 6.89 -18.29 2.87
N ALA A 97 5.83 -19.03 3.16
CA ALA A 97 4.91 -19.55 2.14
C ALA A 97 4.17 -18.40 1.43
N ALA A 98 3.77 -17.37 2.18
CA ALA A 98 3.18 -16.16 1.60
C ALA A 98 4.16 -15.42 0.69
N ALA A 99 5.42 -15.28 1.12
CA ALA A 99 6.47 -14.65 0.32
C ALA A 99 6.72 -15.41 -0.99
N GLU A 100 6.81 -16.72 -0.92
CA GLU A 100 7.00 -17.59 -2.10
C GLU A 100 5.81 -17.53 -3.06
N ARG A 101 4.59 -17.48 -2.54
CA ARG A 101 3.38 -17.29 -3.35
C ARG A 101 3.42 -15.96 -4.09
N MET A 102 3.74 -14.88 -3.39
CA MET A 102 3.78 -13.53 -3.97
C MET A 102 4.92 -13.39 -4.99
N ALA A 103 6.05 -14.04 -4.76
CA ALA A 103 7.19 -14.01 -5.68
C ALA A 103 6.90 -14.60 -7.07
N ARG A 104 5.83 -15.37 -7.21
CA ARG A 104 5.37 -15.93 -8.49
C ARG A 104 4.43 -15.02 -9.27
N LEU A 105 4.03 -13.90 -8.67
CA LEU A 105 3.13 -12.93 -9.29
C LEU A 105 3.89 -11.94 -10.15
N HIS A 106 3.21 -11.34 -11.13
CA HIS A 106 3.77 -10.25 -11.93
C HIS A 106 3.92 -8.96 -11.14
N GLY A 107 3.02 -8.70 -10.21
CA GLY A 107 3.03 -7.48 -9.41
C GLY A 107 2.23 -7.59 -8.13
N VAL A 108 2.63 -6.78 -7.15
CA VAL A 108 1.95 -6.63 -5.87
C VAL A 108 1.84 -5.14 -5.54
N THR A 109 0.68 -4.71 -5.14
CA THR A 109 0.43 -3.36 -4.62
C THR A 109 0.23 -3.44 -3.11
N TRP A 110 1.12 -2.79 -2.35
CA TRP A 110 1.05 -2.71 -0.90
C TRP A 110 0.40 -1.40 -0.46
N LEU A 111 -0.66 -1.51 0.32
CA LEU A 111 -1.31 -0.38 0.97
C LEU A 111 -0.89 -0.35 2.43
N CYS A 112 -0.09 0.64 2.80
CA CYS A 112 0.48 0.75 4.14
C CYS A 112 -0.42 1.60 5.03
N GLY A 113 -1.01 0.97 6.03
CA GLY A 113 -1.85 1.63 7.02
C GLY A 113 -1.05 2.39 8.08
N ARG A 114 -1.73 3.29 8.78
CA ARG A 114 -1.22 4.09 9.90
C ARG A 114 -2.38 4.43 10.84
N TYR A 115 -2.08 5.14 11.92
CA TYR A 115 -3.05 5.54 12.96
C TYR A 115 -3.70 4.32 13.64
N GLU A 116 -4.98 4.42 14.00
CA GLU A 116 -5.74 3.32 14.62
C GLU A 116 -6.20 2.26 13.60
N GLY A 117 -5.93 2.49 12.32
CA GLY A 117 -6.26 1.57 11.25
C GLY A 117 -6.73 2.26 9.98
N VAL A 118 -7.16 1.45 9.05
CA VAL A 118 -7.72 1.87 7.76
C VAL A 118 -9.19 1.53 7.74
N ASP A 119 -10.01 2.40 7.16
CA ASP A 119 -11.43 2.14 6.97
C ASP A 119 -11.62 0.82 6.19
N GLU A 120 -12.39 -0.10 6.75
CA GLU A 120 -12.57 -1.47 6.23
C GLU A 120 -13.16 -1.50 4.82
N ARG A 121 -13.87 -0.43 4.43
CA ARG A 121 -14.38 -0.27 3.06
C ARG A 121 -13.29 -0.28 2.00
N VAL A 122 -12.04 0.06 2.35
CA VAL A 122 -10.89 -0.01 1.42
C VAL A 122 -10.68 -1.44 0.95
N VAL A 123 -10.61 -2.38 1.88
CA VAL A 123 -10.34 -3.80 1.59
C VAL A 123 -11.34 -4.34 0.58
N GLU A 124 -12.63 -4.07 0.79
CA GLU A 124 -13.69 -4.51 -0.12
C GLU A 124 -13.64 -3.77 -1.46
N ALA A 125 -13.50 -2.44 -1.44
CA ALA A 125 -13.56 -1.61 -2.64
C ALA A 125 -12.44 -1.90 -3.64
N VAL A 126 -11.24 -2.23 -3.16
CA VAL A 126 -10.09 -2.50 -4.04
C VAL A 126 -9.77 -3.98 -4.20
N GLY A 127 -10.49 -4.86 -3.50
CA GLY A 127 -10.26 -6.31 -3.51
C GLY A 127 -8.94 -6.70 -2.86
N ALA A 128 -8.57 -6.05 -1.76
CA ALA A 128 -7.31 -6.31 -1.07
C ALA A 128 -7.36 -7.57 -0.19
N GLU A 129 -6.22 -8.25 -0.08
CA GLU A 129 -5.96 -9.21 0.97
C GLU A 129 -5.32 -8.50 2.16
N GLU A 130 -5.67 -8.88 3.39
CA GLU A 130 -5.05 -8.35 4.60
C GLU A 130 -3.96 -9.28 5.11
N TRP A 131 -2.78 -8.69 5.39
CA TRP A 131 -1.61 -9.41 5.90
C TRP A 131 -0.94 -8.67 7.06
N SER A 132 -0.46 -9.43 8.04
CA SER A 132 0.20 -8.93 9.26
C SER A 132 1.66 -9.36 9.32
#